data_9fa1381396a554ff1fc4315aa3a5dd2b
#
_entry.id   9fa1381396a554ff1fc4315aa3a5dd2b
#
_cell.length_a   1.000
_cell.length_b   1.000
_cell.length_c   1.000
_cell.angle_alpha   90.00
_cell.angle_beta   90.00
_cell.angle_gamma   90.00
#
_symmetry.space_group_name_H-M   'P 1'
#
loop_
_entity.id
_entity.type
_entity.pdbx_description
1 polymer ?
#
loop_
_entity_poly.entity_id
_entity_poly.type
_entity_poly.pdbx_seq_one_letter_code
_entity_poly.pdbx_strand_id
1 'polypeptide(L)'
;MHTDETYDYDVAVVGGGPAGLTTALYSVRLGLDTLVVNRGGGRAAMMQDTHNVIGVTEDVTGNEFLQTAIEQVQDYGGEYRQGFVDDVQPLSDADAGADDGFRVTTGDETVDVHSVVLATGFSDVRPDPPLPRTGRGLHWCLHCDAYMFVDEPVFVMGTGDSAAYVAMIMLNFTDDVDLLTRGGEPEWSDDTDEMLSNHPVDVVTEEVAGIENGDDGWLEAIEFEDGEVREYRGGFPMYGSDYHADLADSLGLEREDDGTVAVDDHGRTSVDGVYAVGDLTPGHNQIPVAMGEGAKAGIAINMDLRAFPRDTDEIEERGPVGEDEVPAMSPELVETAIAHEGHAGGPRRDAEAEADDD
;
A
#
# COMPACT_ATOMS: atom_id res chain seq x y z
N MET A 1 9.81 7.95 23.78
CA MET A 1 10.47 9.04 23.02
C MET A 1 9.74 10.32 23.36
N HIS A 2 10.41 11.43 23.60
CA HIS A 2 9.73 12.69 23.73
C HIS A 2 9.21 13.03 22.34
N THR A 3 7.87 13.11 22.18
CA THR A 3 7.35 14.12 21.27
C THR A 3 7.93 15.42 21.79
N ASP A 4 8.72 16.11 20.99
CA ASP A 4 9.01 17.52 21.25
C ASP A 4 7.61 18.14 21.42
N GLU A 5 7.38 18.93 22.49
CA GLU A 5 6.06 19.59 22.73
C GLU A 5 5.57 20.42 21.51
N THR A 6 6.36 20.42 20.43
CA THR A 6 6.15 21.12 19.18
C THR A 6 5.24 20.37 18.21
N TYR A 7 5.11 19.05 18.31
CA TYR A 7 4.33 18.22 17.37
C TYR A 7 3.14 17.55 18.03
N ASP A 8 2.06 17.38 17.24
CA ASP A 8 0.87 16.65 17.67
C ASP A 8 1.11 15.13 17.62
N TYR A 9 1.95 14.66 16.66
CA TYR A 9 2.34 13.25 16.49
C TYR A 9 3.80 13.16 16.01
N ASP A 10 4.47 12.05 16.31
CA ASP A 10 5.77 11.72 15.72
C ASP A 10 5.62 11.40 14.23
N VAL A 11 4.54 10.68 13.84
CA VAL A 11 4.35 10.17 12.48
C VAL A 11 2.91 10.33 12.02
N ALA A 12 2.72 10.91 10.84
CA ALA A 12 1.46 10.81 10.10
C ALA A 12 1.58 9.85 8.92
N VAL A 13 0.72 8.83 8.87
CA VAL A 13 0.61 7.88 7.76
C VAL A 13 -0.60 8.23 6.90
N VAL A 14 -0.36 8.57 5.65
CA VAL A 14 -1.38 8.93 4.66
C VAL A 14 -1.72 7.72 3.81
N GLY A 15 -2.85 7.08 4.11
CA GLY A 15 -3.33 5.86 3.48
C GLY A 15 -3.35 4.65 4.42
N GLY A 16 -4.52 4.06 4.59
CA GLY A 16 -4.78 2.90 5.46
C GLY A 16 -4.87 1.58 4.69
N GLY A 17 -4.00 1.41 3.70
CA GLY A 17 -3.76 0.11 3.05
C GLY A 17 -2.79 -0.77 3.84
N PRO A 18 -2.48 -1.99 3.35
CA PRO A 18 -1.58 -2.92 4.05
C PRO A 18 -0.21 -2.33 4.40
N ALA A 19 0.38 -1.53 3.50
CA ALA A 19 1.66 -0.86 3.75
C ALA A 19 1.56 0.17 4.88
N GLY A 20 0.61 1.11 4.78
CA GLY A 20 0.44 2.18 5.76
C GLY A 20 0.06 1.65 7.15
N LEU A 21 -0.88 0.69 7.24
CA LEU A 21 -1.24 0.09 8.52
C LEU A 21 -0.09 -0.72 9.14
N THR A 22 0.74 -1.37 8.32
CA THR A 22 1.94 -2.05 8.83
C THR A 22 2.97 -1.03 9.31
N THR A 23 3.20 0.07 8.57
CA THR A 23 4.08 1.15 9.05
C THR A 23 3.60 1.68 10.39
N ALA A 24 2.31 2.01 10.51
CA ALA A 24 1.72 2.51 11.74
C ALA A 24 1.87 1.52 12.91
N LEU A 25 1.59 0.23 12.67
CA LEU A 25 1.75 -0.81 13.70
C LEU A 25 3.18 -0.90 14.22
N TYR A 26 4.18 -0.84 13.34
CA TYR A 26 5.59 -0.83 13.75
C TYR A 26 5.94 0.45 14.50
N SER A 27 5.49 1.63 14.02
CA SER A 27 5.75 2.91 14.65
C SER A 27 5.20 2.97 16.09
N VAL A 28 3.93 2.66 16.30
CA VAL A 28 3.33 2.68 17.66
C VAL A 28 4.00 1.68 18.60
N ARG A 29 4.33 0.48 18.11
CA ARG A 29 5.00 -0.55 18.94
C ARG A 29 6.45 -0.21 19.27
N LEU A 30 7.06 0.69 18.51
CA LEU A 30 8.39 1.24 18.77
C LEU A 30 8.34 2.54 19.57
N GLY A 31 7.15 2.94 20.05
CA GLY A 31 6.95 4.06 20.97
C GLY A 31 6.80 5.42 20.31
N LEU A 32 6.34 5.44 19.05
CA LEU A 32 6.07 6.68 18.30
C LEU A 32 4.57 6.98 18.32
N ASP A 33 4.21 8.20 18.69
CA ASP A 33 2.84 8.67 18.57
C ASP A 33 2.46 8.78 17.09
N THR A 34 1.49 7.97 16.66
CA THR A 34 1.22 7.74 15.23
C THR A 34 -0.24 7.98 14.89
N LEU A 35 -0.46 8.83 13.88
CA LEU A 35 -1.75 9.07 13.25
C LEU A 35 -1.81 8.40 11.88
N VAL A 36 -2.89 7.65 11.61
CA VAL A 36 -3.24 7.18 10.26
C VAL A 36 -4.43 7.96 9.76
N VAL A 37 -4.30 8.60 8.59
CA VAL A 37 -5.43 9.23 7.88
C VAL A 37 -5.74 8.44 6.63
N ASN A 38 -6.98 7.95 6.50
CA ASN A 38 -7.39 7.12 5.38
C ASN A 38 -8.73 7.56 4.80
N ARG A 39 -8.77 7.83 3.49
CA ARG A 39 -10.01 8.17 2.78
C ARG A 39 -11.00 7.00 2.64
N GLY A 40 -10.52 5.78 2.90
CA GLY A 40 -11.26 4.55 2.65
C GLY A 40 -11.10 4.05 1.20
N GLY A 41 -11.61 2.87 0.93
CA GLY A 41 -11.45 2.20 -0.37
C GLY A 41 -10.02 1.67 -0.57
N GLY A 42 -9.56 1.69 -1.80
CA GLY A 42 -8.25 1.16 -2.20
C GLY A 42 -8.33 -0.29 -2.68
N ARG A 43 -7.23 -0.76 -3.31
CA ARG A 43 -7.20 -2.08 -3.99
C ARG A 43 -7.47 -3.24 -3.03
N ALA A 44 -6.84 -3.22 -1.85
CA ALA A 44 -7.03 -4.27 -0.86
C ALA A 44 -8.49 -4.37 -0.37
N ALA A 45 -9.20 -3.23 -0.22
CA ALA A 45 -10.60 -3.23 0.18
C ALA A 45 -11.56 -3.86 -0.84
N MET A 46 -11.15 -3.94 -2.11
CA MET A 46 -11.95 -4.53 -3.20
C MET A 46 -11.86 -6.06 -3.27
N MET A 47 -10.94 -6.69 -2.55
CA MET A 47 -10.81 -8.15 -2.56
C MET A 47 -12.05 -8.81 -1.96
N GLN A 48 -12.58 -9.80 -2.69
CA GLN A 48 -13.73 -10.59 -2.24
C GLN A 48 -13.32 -11.68 -1.25
N ASP A 49 -12.11 -12.20 -1.40
CA ASP A 49 -11.45 -13.27 -0.69
C ASP A 49 -9.93 -13.04 -0.73
N THR A 50 -9.17 -13.84 0.04
CA THR A 50 -7.72 -13.65 0.20
C THR A 50 -7.00 -14.98 -0.03
N HIS A 51 -6.32 -15.14 -1.18
CA HIS A 51 -5.73 -16.43 -1.54
C HIS A 51 -4.22 -16.52 -1.30
N ASN A 52 -3.49 -15.41 -1.37
CA ASN A 52 -2.02 -15.40 -1.40
C ASN A 52 -1.36 -14.66 -0.22
N VAL A 53 -2.08 -14.49 0.88
CA VAL A 53 -1.55 -13.92 2.13
C VAL A 53 -1.44 -15.02 3.18
N ILE A 54 -0.21 -15.48 3.43
CA ILE A 54 0.04 -16.57 4.37
C ILE A 54 -0.47 -16.23 5.78
N GLY A 55 -1.20 -17.15 6.40
CA GLY A 55 -1.78 -16.96 7.73
C GLY A 55 -3.16 -16.29 7.73
N VAL A 56 -3.65 -15.85 6.56
CA VAL A 56 -5.03 -15.39 6.36
C VAL A 56 -5.81 -16.48 5.65
N THR A 57 -7.02 -16.79 6.11
CA THR A 57 -7.88 -17.79 5.50
C THR A 57 -8.60 -17.23 4.27
N GLU A 58 -8.93 -18.09 3.30
CA GLU A 58 -9.47 -17.68 2.00
C GLU A 58 -10.83 -16.98 2.08
N ASP A 59 -11.58 -17.20 3.15
CA ASP A 59 -12.89 -16.59 3.40
C ASP A 59 -12.81 -15.14 3.93
N VAL A 60 -11.60 -14.63 4.23
CA VAL A 60 -11.39 -13.26 4.71
C VAL A 60 -11.44 -12.30 3.53
N THR A 61 -12.40 -11.39 3.57
CA THR A 61 -12.49 -10.29 2.60
C THR A 61 -11.45 -9.21 2.86
N GLY A 62 -11.15 -8.41 1.84
CA GLY A 62 -10.21 -7.28 1.98
C GLY A 62 -10.64 -6.28 3.05
N ASN A 63 -11.93 -6.03 3.20
CA ASN A 63 -12.43 -5.14 4.25
C ASN A 63 -12.24 -5.72 5.65
N GLU A 64 -12.47 -7.01 5.86
CA GLU A 64 -12.22 -7.69 7.15
C GLU A 64 -10.73 -7.71 7.48
N PHE A 65 -9.87 -7.98 6.49
CA PHE A 65 -8.43 -7.90 6.64
C PHE A 65 -7.97 -6.51 7.09
N LEU A 66 -8.42 -5.45 6.42
CA LEU A 66 -8.07 -4.07 6.77
C LEU A 66 -8.65 -3.66 8.13
N GLN A 67 -9.88 -4.06 8.44
CA GLN A 67 -10.49 -3.76 9.73
C GLN A 67 -9.70 -4.38 10.89
N THR A 68 -9.27 -5.64 10.75
CA THR A 68 -8.40 -6.31 11.72
C THR A 68 -7.08 -5.57 11.91
N ALA A 69 -6.48 -5.09 10.81
CA ALA A 69 -5.23 -4.33 10.87
C ALA A 69 -5.41 -2.95 11.54
N ILE A 70 -6.54 -2.26 11.30
CA ILE A 70 -6.89 -1.00 11.97
C ILE A 70 -7.02 -1.24 13.49
N GLU A 71 -7.75 -2.27 13.90
CA GLU A 71 -7.93 -2.64 15.29
C GLU A 71 -6.58 -2.93 15.96
N GLN A 72 -5.67 -3.65 15.29
CA GLN A 72 -4.33 -3.89 15.80
C GLN A 72 -3.53 -2.60 16.02
N VAL A 73 -3.60 -1.62 15.14
CA VAL A 73 -2.93 -0.32 15.31
C VAL A 73 -3.52 0.41 16.52
N GLN A 74 -4.85 0.45 16.65
CA GLN A 74 -5.55 1.12 17.76
C GLN A 74 -5.30 0.44 19.10
N ASP A 75 -5.23 -0.89 19.13
CA ASP A 75 -4.93 -1.66 20.37
C ASP A 75 -3.55 -1.31 20.95
N TYR A 76 -2.62 -0.84 20.11
CA TYR A 76 -1.31 -0.35 20.55
C TYR A 76 -1.25 1.17 20.73
N GLY A 77 -2.38 1.88 20.68
CA GLY A 77 -2.47 3.32 20.93
C GLY A 77 -2.32 4.20 19.71
N GLY A 78 -2.25 3.65 18.50
CA GLY A 78 -2.27 4.43 17.27
C GLY A 78 -3.63 5.04 17.02
N GLU A 79 -3.66 6.28 16.53
CA GLU A 79 -4.90 6.95 16.15
C GLU A 79 -5.23 6.68 14.68
N TYR A 80 -6.49 6.34 14.39
CA TYR A 80 -6.98 6.16 13.03
C TYR A 80 -8.13 7.13 12.77
N ARG A 81 -7.98 7.96 11.73
CA ARG A 81 -9.01 8.91 11.26
C ARG A 81 -9.44 8.58 9.85
N GLN A 82 -10.74 8.51 9.64
CA GLN A 82 -11.28 8.49 8.29
C GLN A 82 -11.31 9.91 7.76
N GLY A 83 -10.58 10.18 6.68
CA GLY A 83 -10.46 11.50 6.08
C GLY A 83 -9.60 11.49 4.82
N PHE A 84 -9.59 12.60 4.14
CA PHE A 84 -8.72 12.86 2.98
C PHE A 84 -7.67 13.90 3.38
N VAL A 85 -6.39 13.59 3.15
CA VAL A 85 -5.31 14.55 3.32
C VAL A 85 -5.25 15.42 2.07
N ASP A 86 -5.55 16.69 2.25
CA ASP A 86 -5.60 17.67 1.16
C ASP A 86 -4.23 18.22 0.81
N ASP A 87 -3.35 18.35 1.83
CA ASP A 87 -2.05 18.97 1.67
C ASP A 87 -1.07 18.52 2.77
N VAL A 88 0.22 18.52 2.42
CA VAL A 88 1.35 18.32 3.33
C VAL A 88 2.40 19.38 3.03
N GLN A 89 2.77 20.17 4.02
CA GLN A 89 3.75 21.24 3.88
C GLN A 89 4.84 21.15 4.95
N PRO A 90 6.12 21.38 4.62
CA PRO A 90 7.16 21.58 5.62
C PRO A 90 6.79 22.75 6.56
N LEU A 91 7.12 22.63 7.86
CA LEU A 91 6.84 23.68 8.86
C LEU A 91 7.80 24.87 8.76
N SER A 92 8.95 24.67 8.12
CA SER A 92 9.93 25.75 7.87
C SER A 92 10.12 26.00 6.37
N ASP A 93 10.71 27.16 6.03
CA ASP A 93 11.04 27.49 4.65
C ASP A 93 12.04 26.49 4.05
N ALA A 94 11.92 26.23 2.74
CA ALA A 94 12.51 25.16 1.93
C ALA A 94 14.06 24.95 1.98
N ASP A 95 14.80 25.66 2.81
CA ASP A 95 16.25 25.49 3.05
C ASP A 95 16.59 24.94 4.46
N ALA A 96 15.58 24.66 5.29
CA ALA A 96 15.75 24.06 6.60
C ALA A 96 15.63 22.53 6.44
N GLY A 97 16.57 21.78 6.98
CA GLY A 97 16.57 20.31 6.90
C GLY A 97 15.40 19.69 7.67
N ALA A 98 15.30 18.37 7.60
CA ALA A 98 14.25 17.50 8.19
C ALA A 98 13.93 17.70 9.68
N ASP A 99 14.64 18.57 10.37
CA ASP A 99 14.48 18.82 11.80
C ASP A 99 13.21 19.60 12.17
N ASP A 100 12.49 20.19 11.17
CA ASP A 100 11.38 21.12 11.44
C ASP A 100 9.98 20.50 11.22
N GLY A 101 9.87 19.26 10.74
CA GLY A 101 8.61 18.54 10.58
C GLY A 101 7.66 19.06 9.49
N PHE A 102 6.42 18.60 9.54
CA PHE A 102 5.42 18.83 8.50
C PHE A 102 4.05 19.19 9.10
N ARG A 103 3.31 20.01 8.38
CA ARG A 103 1.88 20.25 8.61
C ARG A 103 1.05 19.42 7.65
N VAL A 104 0.19 18.58 8.19
CA VAL A 104 -0.77 17.76 7.46
C VAL A 104 -2.16 18.37 7.58
N THR A 105 -2.80 18.64 6.45
CA THR A 105 -4.14 19.26 6.37
C THR A 105 -5.19 18.27 5.94
N THR A 106 -6.30 18.18 6.68
CA THR A 106 -7.44 17.31 6.41
C THR A 106 -8.73 18.13 6.54
N GLY A 107 -9.26 18.62 5.44
CA GLY A 107 -10.39 19.58 5.45
C GLY A 107 -10.04 20.88 6.18
N ASP A 108 -10.73 21.16 7.27
CA ASP A 108 -10.47 22.35 8.10
C ASP A 108 -9.52 22.08 9.28
N GLU A 109 -9.05 20.85 9.45
CA GLU A 109 -8.16 20.44 10.53
C GLU A 109 -6.71 20.34 10.05
N THR A 110 -5.78 20.73 10.91
CA THR A 110 -4.33 20.59 10.68
C THR A 110 -3.70 19.93 11.88
N VAL A 111 -2.68 19.09 11.62
CA VAL A 111 -1.80 18.54 12.64
C VAL A 111 -0.36 18.75 12.22
N ASP A 112 0.49 19.05 13.20
CA ASP A 112 1.94 19.17 12.99
C ASP A 112 2.60 17.86 13.41
N VAL A 113 3.47 17.31 12.53
CA VAL A 113 4.09 15.99 12.71
C VAL A 113 5.57 16.04 12.40
N HIS A 114 6.35 15.15 13.02
CA HIS A 114 7.78 15.08 12.72
C HIS A 114 8.04 14.44 11.36
N SER A 115 7.36 13.34 11.04
CA SER A 115 7.55 12.58 9.79
C SER A 115 6.23 12.24 9.11
N VAL A 116 6.26 12.13 7.78
CA VAL A 116 5.11 11.75 6.95
C VAL A 116 5.41 10.49 6.15
N VAL A 117 4.45 9.57 6.10
CA VAL A 117 4.50 8.37 5.27
C VAL A 117 3.39 8.41 4.23
N LEU A 118 3.75 8.41 2.95
CA LEU A 118 2.82 8.31 1.84
C LEU A 118 2.59 6.83 1.49
N ALA A 119 1.37 6.35 1.75
CA ALA A 119 0.93 4.98 1.47
C ALA A 119 -0.37 5.00 0.62
N THR A 120 -0.45 5.94 -0.32
CA THR A 120 -1.65 6.27 -1.09
C THR A 120 -1.95 5.29 -2.22
N GLY A 121 -0.95 4.52 -2.67
CA GLY A 121 -1.08 3.49 -3.70
C GLY A 121 -1.49 4.03 -5.07
N PHE A 122 -2.25 3.23 -5.83
CA PHE A 122 -2.77 3.57 -7.15
C PHE A 122 -4.18 3.02 -7.38
N SER A 123 -4.80 3.45 -8.49
CA SER A 123 -6.01 2.84 -9.05
C SER A 123 -5.69 2.17 -10.38
N ASP A 124 -6.26 0.96 -10.61
CA ASP A 124 -6.17 0.32 -11.91
C ASP A 124 -6.93 1.15 -12.96
N VAL A 125 -6.29 1.43 -14.10
CA VAL A 125 -6.95 2.10 -15.24
C VAL A 125 -7.97 1.14 -15.84
N ARG A 126 -9.22 1.58 -15.89
CA ARG A 126 -10.33 0.75 -16.37
C ARG A 126 -10.49 0.88 -17.88
N PRO A 127 -10.96 -0.20 -18.55
CA PRO A 127 -11.33 -0.10 -19.96
C PRO A 127 -12.42 0.95 -20.17
N ASP A 128 -12.40 1.63 -21.32
CA ASP A 128 -13.46 2.56 -21.75
C ASP A 128 -14.15 2.03 -23.01
N PRO A 129 -15.46 1.78 -23.01
CA PRO A 129 -16.38 1.87 -21.87
C PRO A 129 -16.06 0.85 -20.77
N PRO A 130 -16.38 1.17 -19.49
CA PRO A 130 -16.09 0.28 -18.38
C PRO A 130 -16.83 -1.04 -18.51
N LEU A 131 -16.13 -2.14 -18.30
CA LEU A 131 -16.77 -3.45 -18.18
C LEU A 131 -17.09 -3.72 -16.70
N PRO A 132 -18.31 -4.17 -16.38
CA PRO A 132 -18.69 -4.59 -15.04
C PRO A 132 -17.99 -5.91 -14.65
N ARG A 133 -18.22 -6.37 -13.41
CA ARG A 133 -17.79 -7.70 -12.92
C ARG A 133 -16.37 -7.76 -12.37
N THR A 134 -15.84 -6.66 -11.81
CA THR A 134 -14.64 -6.73 -10.98
C THR A 134 -14.82 -7.78 -9.88
N GLY A 135 -13.89 -8.73 -9.78
CA GLY A 135 -13.91 -9.86 -8.84
C GLY A 135 -14.94 -10.96 -9.17
N ARG A 136 -15.58 -10.87 -10.35
CA ARG A 136 -16.50 -11.89 -10.88
C ARG A 136 -16.33 -12.10 -12.39
N GLY A 137 -15.06 -12.31 -12.78
CA GLY A 137 -14.64 -12.48 -14.17
C GLY A 137 -13.70 -11.40 -14.67
N LEU A 138 -13.66 -10.18 -14.07
CA LEU A 138 -12.62 -9.21 -14.32
C LEU A 138 -11.67 -9.14 -13.11
N HIS A 139 -10.42 -9.47 -13.35
CA HIS A 139 -9.36 -9.59 -12.35
C HIS A 139 -8.21 -8.64 -12.67
N TRP A 140 -7.64 -7.99 -11.65
CA TRP A 140 -6.63 -6.94 -11.81
C TRP A 140 -5.23 -7.39 -11.37
N CYS A 141 -5.11 -8.63 -10.91
CA CYS A 141 -3.87 -9.16 -10.37
C CYS A 141 -3.62 -10.57 -10.90
N LEU A 142 -2.74 -10.70 -11.87
CA LEU A 142 -2.32 -12.01 -12.41
C LEU A 142 -1.84 -12.96 -11.30
N HIS A 143 -0.92 -12.49 -10.44
CA HIS A 143 -0.31 -13.31 -9.39
C HIS A 143 -1.27 -13.69 -8.26
N CYS A 144 -2.42 -13.01 -8.17
CA CYS A 144 -3.47 -13.33 -7.20
C CYS A 144 -4.39 -14.44 -7.75
N ASP A 145 -4.78 -14.31 -9.02
CA ASP A 145 -5.98 -14.94 -9.54
C ASP A 145 -5.72 -15.93 -10.70
N ALA A 146 -4.52 -15.96 -11.30
CA ALA A 146 -4.23 -16.85 -12.45
C ALA A 146 -4.54 -18.32 -12.15
N TYR A 147 -4.34 -18.76 -10.88
CA TYR A 147 -4.64 -20.13 -10.46
C TYR A 147 -6.13 -20.51 -10.58
N MET A 148 -7.03 -19.53 -10.59
CA MET A 148 -8.48 -19.73 -10.75
C MET A 148 -8.88 -20.12 -12.19
N PHE A 149 -7.95 -19.95 -13.15
CA PHE A 149 -8.18 -20.15 -14.57
C PHE A 149 -7.43 -21.37 -15.14
N VAL A 150 -7.09 -22.33 -14.29
CA VAL A 150 -6.47 -23.59 -14.74
C VAL A 150 -7.45 -24.38 -15.57
N ASP A 151 -7.06 -24.69 -16.82
CA ASP A 151 -7.86 -25.38 -17.83
C ASP A 151 -9.20 -24.65 -18.19
N GLU A 152 -9.27 -23.31 -17.99
CA GLU A 152 -10.44 -22.49 -18.28
C GLU A 152 -10.15 -21.47 -19.39
N PRO A 153 -11.12 -21.11 -20.24
CA PRO A 153 -10.94 -20.06 -21.23
C PRO A 153 -10.79 -18.70 -20.57
N VAL A 154 -9.73 -17.96 -20.94
CA VAL A 154 -9.38 -16.68 -20.34
C VAL A 154 -9.01 -15.65 -21.40
N PHE A 155 -9.36 -14.39 -21.13
CA PHE A 155 -8.86 -13.29 -21.95
C PHE A 155 -7.90 -12.39 -21.17
N VAL A 156 -7.02 -11.74 -21.91
CA VAL A 156 -6.25 -10.57 -21.46
C VAL A 156 -6.65 -9.39 -22.33
N MET A 157 -6.74 -8.20 -21.78
CA MET A 157 -7.26 -7.04 -22.48
C MET A 157 -6.29 -5.88 -22.42
N GLY A 158 -5.93 -5.33 -23.58
CA GLY A 158 -5.02 -4.19 -23.72
C GLY A 158 -4.24 -4.21 -25.02
N THR A 159 -3.46 -3.14 -25.30
CA THR A 159 -2.72 -2.94 -26.53
C THR A 159 -1.20 -2.88 -26.35
N GLY A 160 -0.71 -2.77 -25.11
CA GLY A 160 0.71 -2.62 -24.80
C GLY A 160 1.42 -3.93 -24.46
N ASP A 161 2.75 -3.84 -24.30
CA ASP A 161 3.63 -4.99 -23.98
C ASP A 161 3.13 -5.78 -22.77
N SER A 162 2.64 -5.11 -21.70
CA SER A 162 2.18 -5.80 -20.50
C SER A 162 0.99 -6.73 -20.77
N ALA A 163 0.06 -6.33 -21.66
CA ALA A 163 -1.08 -7.16 -22.02
C ALA A 163 -0.61 -8.40 -22.79
N ALA A 164 0.25 -8.23 -23.79
CA ALA A 164 0.81 -9.34 -24.56
C ALA A 164 1.62 -10.31 -23.66
N TYR A 165 2.45 -9.78 -22.75
CA TYR A 165 3.19 -10.62 -21.79
C TYR A 165 2.27 -11.40 -20.86
N VAL A 166 1.24 -10.77 -20.32
CA VAL A 166 0.27 -11.44 -19.43
C VAL A 166 -0.48 -12.53 -20.18
N ALA A 167 -0.89 -12.29 -21.44
CA ALA A 167 -1.51 -13.33 -22.28
C ALA A 167 -0.60 -14.55 -22.48
N MET A 168 0.67 -14.33 -22.80
CA MET A 168 1.65 -15.42 -22.91
C MET A 168 1.92 -16.12 -21.57
N ILE A 169 1.92 -15.38 -20.44
CA ILE A 169 2.09 -15.97 -19.11
C ILE A 169 0.90 -16.88 -18.76
N MET A 170 -0.31 -16.53 -19.16
CA MET A 170 -1.51 -17.34 -18.91
C MET A 170 -1.43 -18.74 -19.53
N LEU A 171 -0.63 -18.93 -20.57
CA LEU A 171 -0.35 -20.25 -21.15
C LEU A 171 0.32 -21.24 -20.18
N ASN A 172 0.78 -20.79 -19.02
CA ASN A 172 1.22 -21.70 -17.96
C ASN A 172 0.04 -22.31 -17.16
N PHE A 173 -1.18 -21.82 -17.37
CA PHE A 173 -2.37 -22.22 -16.63
C PHE A 173 -3.44 -22.85 -17.53
N THR A 174 -3.58 -22.37 -18.76
CA THR A 174 -4.55 -22.83 -19.75
C THR A 174 -4.01 -22.69 -21.17
N ASP A 175 -4.48 -23.48 -22.11
CA ASP A 175 -4.17 -23.37 -23.54
C ASP A 175 -5.21 -22.56 -24.33
N ASP A 176 -6.26 -22.04 -23.67
CA ASP A 176 -7.34 -21.24 -24.24
C ASP A 176 -7.23 -19.77 -23.78
N VAL A 177 -6.40 -19.01 -24.49
CA VAL A 177 -6.04 -17.62 -24.14
C VAL A 177 -6.25 -16.69 -25.32
N ASP A 178 -7.11 -15.68 -25.15
CA ASP A 178 -7.31 -14.60 -26.10
C ASP A 178 -6.70 -13.27 -25.60
N LEU A 179 -6.07 -12.52 -26.50
CA LEU A 179 -5.65 -11.15 -26.29
C LEU A 179 -6.60 -10.18 -27.00
N LEU A 180 -7.43 -9.46 -26.26
CA LEU A 180 -8.45 -8.56 -26.76
C LEU A 180 -7.91 -7.13 -26.87
N THR A 181 -7.75 -6.56 -28.07
CA THR A 181 -7.33 -5.17 -28.26
C THR A 181 -8.49 -4.17 -28.25
N ARG A 182 -9.72 -4.66 -28.39
CA ARG A 182 -10.97 -3.86 -28.39
C ARG A 182 -10.92 -2.72 -29.43
N GLY A 183 -10.63 -3.03 -30.67
CA GLY A 183 -10.54 -2.06 -31.76
C GLY A 183 -9.27 -1.19 -31.72
N GLY A 184 -8.45 -1.28 -30.69
CA GLY A 184 -7.19 -0.58 -30.58
C GLY A 184 -6.10 -1.18 -31.48
N GLU A 185 -5.26 -0.33 -32.02
CA GLU A 185 -4.04 -0.80 -32.72
C GLU A 185 -3.03 -1.30 -31.66
N PRO A 186 -2.32 -2.41 -31.94
CA PRO A 186 -1.22 -2.87 -31.08
C PRO A 186 -0.17 -1.80 -30.86
N GLU A 187 0.21 -1.62 -29.59
CA GLU A 187 1.25 -0.66 -29.15
C GLU A 187 2.45 -1.38 -28.53
N TRP A 188 2.46 -2.73 -28.54
CA TRP A 188 3.61 -3.50 -28.07
C TRP A 188 4.80 -3.43 -29.03
N SER A 189 6.00 -3.67 -28.51
CA SER A 189 7.24 -3.62 -29.26
C SER A 189 7.35 -4.73 -30.33
N ASP A 190 8.22 -4.52 -31.32
CA ASP A 190 8.50 -5.53 -32.38
C ASP A 190 8.99 -6.86 -31.76
N ASP A 191 9.79 -6.81 -30.68
CA ASP A 191 10.27 -8.00 -29.97
C ASP A 191 9.10 -8.76 -29.30
N THR A 192 8.15 -8.04 -28.72
CA THR A 192 6.94 -8.63 -28.11
C THR A 192 6.02 -9.20 -29.18
N ASP A 193 5.90 -8.55 -30.34
CA ASP A 193 5.11 -9.06 -31.46
C ASP A 193 5.70 -10.38 -32.01
N GLU A 194 7.03 -10.45 -32.14
CA GLU A 194 7.70 -11.69 -32.53
C GLU A 194 7.47 -12.81 -31.52
N MET A 195 7.56 -12.51 -30.22
CA MET A 195 7.25 -13.49 -29.16
C MET A 195 5.79 -13.95 -29.24
N LEU A 196 4.85 -13.02 -29.28
CA LEU A 196 3.42 -13.32 -29.32
C LEU A 196 3.05 -14.18 -30.51
N SER A 197 3.60 -13.88 -31.70
CA SER A 197 3.39 -14.66 -32.93
C SER A 197 3.87 -16.10 -32.84
N ASN A 198 4.76 -16.43 -31.89
CA ASN A 198 5.30 -17.76 -31.67
C ASN A 198 4.64 -18.48 -30.47
N HIS A 199 3.60 -17.90 -29.90
CA HIS A 199 2.81 -18.48 -28.81
C HIS A 199 1.37 -18.72 -29.28
N PRO A 200 0.67 -19.76 -28.78
CA PRO A 200 -0.71 -20.06 -29.16
C PRO A 200 -1.69 -19.14 -28.38
N VAL A 201 -1.61 -17.84 -28.66
CA VAL A 201 -2.52 -16.82 -28.15
C VAL A 201 -3.29 -16.25 -29.33
N ASP A 202 -4.60 -16.27 -29.28
CA ASP A 202 -5.45 -15.65 -30.31
C ASP A 202 -5.55 -14.14 -30.04
N VAL A 203 -5.18 -13.32 -31.06
CA VAL A 203 -5.34 -11.86 -30.98
C VAL A 203 -6.69 -11.48 -31.59
N VAL A 204 -7.60 -10.98 -30.76
CA VAL A 204 -8.94 -10.56 -31.16
C VAL A 204 -8.99 -9.03 -31.19
N THR A 205 -9.21 -8.47 -32.37
CA THR A 205 -9.16 -7.02 -32.62
C THR A 205 -10.52 -6.35 -32.58
N GLU A 206 -11.60 -7.13 -32.61
CA GLU A 206 -12.98 -6.63 -32.61
C GLU A 206 -13.31 -5.90 -31.30
N GLU A 207 -14.14 -4.86 -31.41
CA GLU A 207 -14.70 -4.17 -30.25
C GLU A 207 -15.65 -5.06 -29.46
N VAL A 208 -15.66 -4.88 -28.15
CA VAL A 208 -16.61 -5.56 -27.26
C VAL A 208 -17.96 -4.83 -27.29
N ALA A 209 -18.99 -5.51 -27.77
CA ALA A 209 -20.36 -5.01 -27.83
C ALA A 209 -21.12 -5.21 -26.51
N GLY A 210 -20.82 -6.31 -25.79
CA GLY A 210 -21.51 -6.64 -24.55
C GLY A 210 -20.85 -7.78 -23.77
N ILE A 211 -21.45 -8.08 -22.62
CA ILE A 211 -21.06 -9.22 -21.78
C ILE A 211 -22.31 -10.03 -21.40
N GLU A 212 -22.17 -11.33 -21.32
CA GLU A 212 -23.16 -12.23 -20.75
C GLU A 212 -22.71 -12.69 -19.36
N ASN A 213 -23.68 -12.84 -18.45
CA ASN A 213 -23.44 -13.26 -17.09
C ASN A 213 -24.31 -14.43 -16.71
N GLY A 214 -23.74 -15.35 -15.97
CA GLY A 214 -24.46 -16.46 -15.39
C GLY A 214 -25.42 -16.07 -14.27
N ASP A 215 -26.24 -17.01 -13.86
CA ASP A 215 -27.22 -16.84 -12.78
C ASP A 215 -26.56 -16.46 -11.43
N ASP A 216 -25.31 -16.84 -11.22
CA ASP A 216 -24.49 -16.47 -10.06
C ASP A 216 -23.86 -15.07 -10.19
N GLY A 217 -24.06 -14.41 -11.34
CA GLY A 217 -23.53 -13.11 -11.66
C GLY A 217 -22.05 -13.11 -12.07
N TRP A 218 -21.45 -14.28 -12.31
CA TRP A 218 -20.11 -14.39 -12.88
C TRP A 218 -20.15 -14.13 -14.38
N LEU A 219 -19.03 -13.66 -14.97
CA LEU A 219 -18.89 -13.53 -16.42
C LEU A 219 -18.95 -14.92 -17.07
N GLU A 220 -19.74 -15.08 -18.14
CA GLU A 220 -19.81 -16.31 -18.93
C GLU A 220 -19.32 -16.10 -20.36
N ALA A 221 -19.61 -14.94 -20.98
CA ALA A 221 -19.20 -14.68 -22.35
C ALA A 221 -19.02 -13.18 -22.64
N ILE A 222 -18.30 -12.91 -23.72
CA ILE A 222 -18.16 -11.57 -24.32
C ILE A 222 -18.77 -11.63 -25.72
N GLU A 223 -19.64 -10.66 -26.04
CA GLU A 223 -20.19 -10.42 -27.37
C GLU A 223 -19.38 -9.33 -28.07
N PHE A 224 -18.95 -9.56 -29.29
CA PHE A 224 -18.19 -8.64 -30.13
C PHE A 224 -19.09 -7.92 -31.14
N GLU A 225 -18.64 -6.77 -31.70
CA GLU A 225 -19.47 -5.97 -32.64
C GLU A 225 -19.79 -6.68 -33.96
N ASP A 226 -19.00 -7.64 -34.38
CA ASP A 226 -19.28 -8.48 -35.56
C ASP A 226 -20.35 -9.56 -35.31
N GLY A 227 -20.83 -9.69 -34.05
CA GLY A 227 -21.80 -10.64 -33.56
C GLY A 227 -21.23 -12.00 -33.15
N GLU A 228 -19.91 -12.15 -33.11
CA GLU A 228 -19.27 -13.31 -32.49
C GLU A 228 -19.49 -13.26 -30.97
N VAL A 229 -19.69 -14.42 -30.35
CA VAL A 229 -19.76 -14.58 -28.88
C VAL A 229 -18.74 -15.64 -28.49
N ARG A 230 -17.86 -15.28 -27.57
CA ARG A 230 -16.87 -16.21 -27.00
C ARG A 230 -17.13 -16.40 -25.52
N GLU A 231 -17.09 -17.65 -25.09
CA GLU A 231 -17.20 -18.01 -23.68
C GLU A 231 -15.87 -17.78 -22.97
N TYR A 232 -15.90 -17.12 -21.79
CA TYR A 232 -14.73 -16.93 -20.94
C TYR A 232 -15.12 -17.11 -19.49
N ARG A 233 -14.23 -17.77 -18.74
CA ARG A 233 -14.33 -17.81 -17.27
C ARG A 233 -14.01 -16.46 -16.65
N GLY A 234 -13.14 -15.69 -17.27
CA GLY A 234 -12.76 -14.34 -16.88
C GLY A 234 -11.50 -13.86 -17.59
N GLY A 235 -10.92 -12.78 -17.11
CA GLY A 235 -9.71 -12.24 -17.71
C GLY A 235 -9.15 -11.02 -16.99
N PHE A 236 -8.04 -10.51 -17.55
CA PHE A 236 -7.18 -9.50 -16.96
C PHE A 236 -7.10 -8.24 -17.83
N PRO A 237 -7.81 -7.14 -17.46
CA PRO A 237 -7.59 -5.84 -18.09
C PRO A 237 -6.23 -5.26 -17.72
N MET A 238 -5.39 -4.96 -18.71
CA MET A 238 -4.01 -4.50 -18.56
C MET A 238 -3.82 -3.11 -19.20
N TYR A 239 -4.48 -2.10 -18.60
CA TYR A 239 -4.46 -0.70 -19.10
C TYR A 239 -3.52 0.21 -18.31
N GLY A 240 -2.81 -0.33 -17.30
CA GLY A 240 -1.87 0.42 -16.47
C GLY A 240 -2.44 0.86 -15.13
N SER A 241 -1.69 1.72 -14.47
CA SER A 241 -1.95 2.20 -13.12
C SER A 241 -1.96 3.73 -13.08
N ASP A 242 -2.90 4.30 -12.31
CA ASP A 242 -2.98 5.72 -12.00
C ASP A 242 -2.54 5.92 -10.54
N TYR A 243 -1.30 6.38 -10.36
CA TYR A 243 -0.69 6.55 -9.04
C TYR A 243 -1.30 7.76 -8.31
N HIS A 244 -1.69 7.58 -7.04
CA HIS A 244 -2.19 8.66 -6.21
C HIS A 244 -1.02 9.46 -5.61
N ALA A 245 -0.32 10.18 -6.47
CA ALA A 245 0.95 10.83 -6.17
C ALA A 245 0.87 12.35 -6.02
N ASP A 246 -0.32 12.93 -5.95
CA ASP A 246 -0.52 14.39 -5.85
C ASP A 246 0.27 15.00 -4.68
N LEU A 247 0.28 14.34 -3.52
CA LEU A 247 1.06 14.77 -2.35
C LEU A 247 2.57 14.62 -2.56
N ALA A 248 3.00 13.57 -3.25
CA ALA A 248 4.41 13.38 -3.61
C ALA A 248 4.89 14.49 -4.56
N ASP A 249 4.06 14.83 -5.55
CA ASP A 249 4.36 15.90 -6.51
C ASP A 249 4.37 17.29 -5.81
N SER A 250 3.44 17.55 -4.87
CA SER A 250 3.42 18.81 -4.12
C SER A 250 4.62 18.97 -3.19
N LEU A 251 5.14 17.89 -2.65
CA LEU A 251 6.38 17.85 -1.85
C LEU A 251 7.66 17.86 -2.71
N GLY A 252 7.53 17.74 -4.03
CA GLY A 252 8.66 17.72 -4.96
C GLY A 252 9.51 16.44 -4.87
N LEU A 253 8.90 15.31 -4.54
CA LEU A 253 9.60 14.04 -4.45
C LEU A 253 10.06 13.55 -5.83
N GLU A 254 11.24 12.93 -5.88
CA GLU A 254 11.73 12.27 -7.10
C GLU A 254 10.83 11.09 -7.46
N ARG A 255 10.65 10.89 -8.78
CA ARG A 255 9.84 9.83 -9.38
C ARG A 255 10.68 8.96 -10.29
N GLU A 256 10.35 7.66 -10.37
CA GLU A 256 10.90 6.75 -11.36
C GLU A 256 10.20 6.94 -12.73
N ASP A 257 10.80 6.38 -13.78
CA ASP A 257 10.29 6.48 -15.15
C ASP A 257 8.89 5.86 -15.33
N ASP A 258 8.53 4.89 -14.48
CA ASP A 258 7.21 4.24 -14.48
C ASP A 258 6.14 5.02 -13.71
N GLY A 259 6.53 6.15 -13.11
CA GLY A 259 5.64 7.03 -12.36
C GLY A 259 5.51 6.70 -10.88
N THR A 260 6.23 5.73 -10.33
CA THR A 260 6.31 5.47 -8.91
C THR A 260 7.19 6.49 -8.18
N VAL A 261 7.05 6.63 -6.87
CA VAL A 261 7.92 7.48 -6.04
C VAL A 261 9.24 6.77 -5.79
N ALA A 262 10.36 7.44 -6.13
CA ALA A 262 11.69 6.92 -5.88
C ALA A 262 11.98 6.83 -4.38
N VAL A 263 12.42 5.66 -3.90
CA VAL A 263 12.74 5.42 -2.49
C VAL A 263 13.98 4.54 -2.34
N ASP A 264 14.61 4.62 -1.17
CA ASP A 264 15.64 3.65 -0.78
C ASP A 264 15.03 2.32 -0.28
N ASP A 265 15.88 1.36 0.10
CA ASP A 265 15.46 0.06 0.65
C ASP A 265 14.63 0.14 1.95
N HIS A 266 14.49 1.31 2.54
CA HIS A 266 13.81 1.59 3.80
C HIS A 266 12.58 2.50 3.62
N GLY A 267 12.26 2.86 2.38
CA GLY A 267 11.14 3.73 2.05
C GLY A 267 11.42 5.22 2.20
N ARG A 268 12.69 5.65 2.41
CA ARG A 268 13.06 7.07 2.44
C ARG A 268 13.00 7.65 1.05
N THR A 269 12.39 8.82 0.92
CA THR A 269 12.28 9.57 -0.34
C THR A 269 13.45 10.56 -0.51
N SER A 270 13.40 11.36 -1.57
CA SER A 270 14.35 12.46 -1.80
C SER A 270 14.21 13.64 -0.82
N VAL A 271 13.16 13.65 0.01
CA VAL A 271 12.92 14.67 1.04
C VAL A 271 13.03 14.02 2.42
N ASP A 272 13.96 14.51 3.24
CA ASP A 272 14.16 14.03 4.58
C ASP A 272 12.88 14.13 5.43
N GLY A 273 12.58 13.12 6.26
CA GLY A 273 11.37 13.03 7.05
C GLY A 273 10.12 12.60 6.27
N VAL A 274 10.23 12.45 4.93
CA VAL A 274 9.15 11.91 4.09
C VAL A 274 9.49 10.50 3.61
N TYR A 275 8.59 9.57 3.83
CA TYR A 275 8.68 8.17 3.41
C TYR A 275 7.56 7.84 2.44
N ALA A 276 7.78 6.86 1.57
CA ALA A 276 6.74 6.29 0.73
C ALA A 276 6.82 4.76 0.75
N VAL A 277 5.67 4.10 0.73
CA VAL A 277 5.56 2.63 0.85
C VAL A 277 4.39 2.07 0.06
N GLY A 278 4.47 0.78 -0.23
CA GLY A 278 3.43 0.02 -0.91
C GLY A 278 3.33 0.37 -2.39
N ASP A 279 2.17 0.16 -2.96
CA ASP A 279 1.93 0.26 -4.41
C ASP A 279 2.22 1.65 -5.01
N LEU A 280 2.60 2.64 -4.21
CA LEU A 280 3.08 3.96 -4.66
C LEU A 280 4.57 3.94 -5.06
N THR A 281 5.32 2.92 -4.64
CA THR A 281 6.76 2.77 -4.82
C THR A 281 7.11 1.63 -5.77
N PRO A 282 8.33 1.58 -6.34
CA PRO A 282 8.73 0.49 -7.23
C PRO A 282 8.65 -0.86 -6.57
N GLY A 283 8.08 -1.86 -7.23
CA GLY A 283 8.03 -3.22 -6.69
C GLY A 283 6.91 -4.08 -7.26
N HIS A 284 6.63 -5.17 -6.55
CA HIS A 284 5.50 -6.04 -6.87
C HIS A 284 4.30 -5.65 -6.01
N ASN A 285 3.19 -5.30 -6.64
CA ASN A 285 1.93 -4.85 -6.02
C ASN A 285 1.20 -6.03 -5.34
N GLN A 286 1.78 -6.53 -4.26
CA GLN A 286 1.30 -7.66 -3.47
C GLN A 286 1.19 -7.28 -1.99
N ILE A 287 0.14 -7.72 -1.30
CA ILE A 287 -0.06 -7.44 0.13
C ILE A 287 1.18 -7.79 0.97
N PRO A 288 1.79 -8.99 0.85
CA PRO A 288 2.97 -9.32 1.64
C PRO A 288 4.19 -8.42 1.35
N VAL A 289 4.35 -7.93 0.11
CA VAL A 289 5.41 -6.98 -0.26
C VAL A 289 5.13 -5.64 0.39
N ALA A 290 3.93 -5.09 0.21
CA ALA A 290 3.50 -3.83 0.80
C ALA A 290 3.63 -3.82 2.34
N MET A 291 3.26 -4.92 3.01
CA MET A 291 3.47 -5.09 4.46
C MET A 291 4.97 -5.10 4.81
N GLY A 292 5.80 -5.77 4.01
CA GLY A 292 7.25 -5.80 4.20
C GLY A 292 7.89 -4.43 4.08
N GLU A 293 7.47 -3.64 3.10
CA GLU A 293 7.91 -2.24 2.92
C GLU A 293 7.44 -1.36 4.08
N GLY A 294 6.18 -1.49 4.50
CA GLY A 294 5.67 -0.79 5.67
C GLY A 294 6.43 -1.11 6.95
N ALA A 295 6.81 -2.37 7.17
CA ALA A 295 7.63 -2.77 8.31
C ALA A 295 9.03 -2.13 8.27
N LYS A 296 9.67 -2.11 7.08
CA LYS A 296 10.98 -1.47 6.90
C LYS A 296 10.92 0.03 7.17
N ALA A 297 9.90 0.72 6.66
CA ALA A 297 9.72 2.14 6.88
C ALA A 297 9.46 2.47 8.36
N GLY A 298 8.57 1.74 9.04
CA GLY A 298 8.32 1.96 10.47
C GLY A 298 9.57 1.75 11.34
N ILE A 299 10.43 0.78 10.99
CA ILE A 299 11.72 0.58 11.65
C ILE A 299 12.68 1.74 11.33
N ALA A 300 12.74 2.18 10.07
CA ALA A 300 13.60 3.27 9.64
C ALA A 300 13.23 4.58 10.35
N ILE A 301 11.96 4.92 10.39
CA ILE A 301 11.44 6.09 11.10
C ILE A 301 11.88 6.06 12.57
N ASN A 302 11.72 4.92 13.25
CA ASN A 302 12.21 4.80 14.63
C ASN A 302 13.72 4.98 14.74
N MET A 303 14.50 4.48 13.77
CA MET A 303 15.96 4.68 13.77
C MET A 303 16.35 6.14 13.57
N ASP A 304 15.58 6.87 12.79
CA ASP A 304 15.84 8.28 12.48
C ASP A 304 15.37 9.21 13.63
N LEU A 305 14.31 8.84 14.35
CA LEU A 305 13.73 9.66 15.44
C LEU A 305 14.21 9.29 16.86
N ARG A 306 14.74 8.10 17.07
CA ARG A 306 15.12 7.65 18.41
C ARG A 306 16.32 8.43 18.96
N ALA A 307 16.27 8.78 20.23
CA ALA A 307 17.37 9.46 20.93
C ALA A 307 18.55 8.53 21.25
N PHE A 308 18.37 7.20 21.18
CA PHE A 308 19.38 6.22 21.55
C PHE A 308 19.49 5.05 20.54
N PRO A 309 20.69 4.45 20.39
CA PRO A 309 21.92 4.84 21.11
C PRO A 309 22.42 6.20 20.61
N ARG A 310 23.05 7.00 21.52
CA ARG A 310 23.80 8.16 21.13
C ARG A 310 25.13 7.67 20.51
N ASP A 311 25.51 8.21 19.36
CA ASP A 311 26.73 7.79 18.68
C ASP A 311 28.00 8.31 19.35
N THR A 312 29.17 7.90 18.86
CA THR A 312 30.47 8.24 19.51
C THR A 312 30.77 9.73 19.40
N ASP A 313 30.42 10.35 18.28
CA ASP A 313 30.68 11.78 18.02
C ASP A 313 29.78 12.64 18.91
N GLU A 314 28.50 12.27 19.04
CA GLU A 314 27.57 12.90 19.99
C GLU A 314 28.02 12.75 21.46
N ILE A 315 28.55 11.57 21.85
CA ILE A 315 29.07 11.34 23.18
C ILE A 315 30.32 12.20 23.42
N GLU A 316 31.19 12.38 22.43
CA GLU A 316 32.36 13.25 22.53
C GLU A 316 31.98 14.73 22.69
N GLU A 317 30.91 15.16 22.00
CA GLU A 317 30.42 16.55 22.03
C GLU A 317 29.61 16.86 23.30
N ARG A 318 28.65 15.98 23.65
CA ARG A 318 27.64 16.21 24.72
C ARG A 318 27.95 15.52 26.04
N GLY A 319 28.93 14.61 26.05
CA GLY A 319 29.29 13.80 27.22
C GLY A 319 28.53 12.49 27.35
N PRO A 320 28.83 11.69 28.39
CA PRO A 320 28.09 10.44 28.63
C PRO A 320 26.62 10.72 28.99
N VAL A 321 25.76 9.79 28.60
CA VAL A 321 24.30 9.89 28.85
C VAL A 321 24.02 9.79 30.35
N GLY A 322 23.31 10.78 30.90
CA GLY A 322 22.79 10.76 32.27
C GLY A 322 21.43 10.04 32.36
N GLU A 323 21.05 9.60 33.57
CA GLU A 323 19.73 8.95 33.79
C GLU A 323 18.58 9.91 33.51
N ASP A 324 18.78 11.20 33.71
CA ASP A 324 17.82 12.27 33.44
C ASP A 324 17.63 12.61 31.93
N GLU A 325 18.53 12.09 31.10
CA GLU A 325 18.44 12.24 29.64
C GLU A 325 17.73 11.04 28.97
N VAL A 326 17.40 9.97 29.71
CA VAL A 326 16.73 8.80 29.16
C VAL A 326 15.28 9.18 28.88
N PRO A 327 14.83 9.20 27.59
CA PRO A 327 13.46 9.55 27.27
C PRO A 327 12.51 8.47 27.80
N ALA A 328 11.37 8.91 28.31
CA ALA A 328 10.25 8.03 28.56
C ALA A 328 9.31 8.02 27.33
N MET A 329 8.62 6.92 27.12
CA MET A 329 7.48 6.91 26.18
C MET A 329 6.40 7.88 26.70
N SER A 330 5.52 8.34 25.81
CA SER A 330 4.36 9.14 26.24
C SER A 330 3.55 8.39 27.31
N PRO A 331 2.94 9.10 28.28
CA PRO A 331 2.13 8.46 29.32
C PRO A 331 1.02 7.56 28.74
N GLU A 332 0.41 7.98 27.64
CA GLU A 332 -0.64 7.28 26.94
C GLU A 332 -0.15 5.94 26.38
N LEU A 333 1.02 5.93 25.73
CA LEU A 333 1.63 4.70 25.21
C LEU A 333 2.11 3.77 26.33
N VAL A 334 2.58 4.34 27.45
CA VAL A 334 2.94 3.55 28.65
C VAL A 334 1.71 2.85 29.23
N GLU A 335 0.62 3.58 29.42
CA GLU A 335 -0.65 3.01 29.90
C GLU A 335 -1.16 1.90 28.98
N THR A 336 -1.16 2.15 27.68
CA THR A 336 -1.55 1.16 26.65
C THR A 336 -0.65 -0.07 26.70
N ALA A 337 0.68 0.11 26.75
CA ALA A 337 1.63 -1.01 26.83
C ALA A 337 1.47 -1.85 28.11
N ILE A 338 1.15 -1.20 29.25
CA ILE A 338 0.89 -1.88 30.52
C ILE A 338 -0.43 -2.67 30.47
N ALA A 339 -1.47 -2.07 29.88
CA ALA A 339 -2.80 -2.68 29.78
C ALA A 339 -2.89 -3.81 28.73
N HIS A 340 -1.98 -3.88 27.79
CA HIS A 340 -2.05 -4.82 26.66
C HIS A 340 -1.89 -6.28 27.12
N GLU A 341 -2.97 -7.08 27.00
CA GLU A 341 -3.02 -8.46 27.47
C GLU A 341 -2.01 -9.40 26.77
N GLY A 342 -1.63 -9.09 25.53
CA GLY A 342 -0.65 -9.86 24.77
C GLY A 342 0.75 -9.95 25.41
N HIS A 343 1.04 -9.09 26.39
CA HIS A 343 2.28 -9.05 27.14
C HIS A 343 2.20 -9.70 28.52
N ALA A 344 1.13 -10.40 28.81
CA ALA A 344 0.84 -10.99 30.15
C ALA A 344 1.81 -12.10 30.61
N GLY A 345 2.88 -12.39 29.91
CA GLY A 345 3.80 -13.51 30.19
C GLY A 345 5.05 -13.21 31.04
N GLY A 346 5.24 -11.99 31.54
CA GLY A 346 6.46 -11.60 32.27
C GLY A 346 6.19 -10.76 33.52
N PRO A 347 7.17 -10.65 34.45
CA PRO A 347 7.03 -9.77 35.60
C PRO A 347 6.99 -8.31 35.10
N ARG A 348 5.89 -7.62 35.37
CA ARG A 348 5.77 -6.18 35.17
C ARG A 348 6.11 -5.45 36.49
N ARG A 349 6.66 -4.24 36.39
CA ARG A 349 6.68 -3.33 37.51
C ARG A 349 5.24 -2.95 37.80
N ASP A 350 4.77 -3.18 39.04
CA ASP A 350 3.49 -2.67 39.47
C ASP A 350 3.61 -1.15 39.57
N ALA A 351 2.84 -0.42 38.75
CA ALA A 351 2.81 1.04 38.75
C ALA A 351 2.42 1.65 40.14
N GLU A 352 1.88 0.82 41.04
CA GLU A 352 1.54 1.22 42.43
C GLU A 352 2.70 1.10 43.42
N ALA A 353 3.82 0.46 43.05
CA ALA A 353 4.92 0.24 43.99
C ALA A 353 5.86 1.45 44.15
N GLU A 354 5.81 2.44 43.29
CA GLU A 354 6.64 3.66 43.38
C GLU A 354 5.95 4.81 44.15
N ALA A 355 4.69 4.69 44.54
CA ALA A 355 3.99 5.74 45.25
C ALA A 355 4.11 5.69 46.80
N ASP A 356 4.76 4.66 47.34
CA ASP A 356 4.82 4.44 48.82
C ASP A 356 6.25 4.64 49.41
N ASP A 357 7.22 5.18 48.69
CA ASP A 357 8.59 5.39 49.17
C ASP A 357 9.02 6.87 49.21
N ASP A 358 8.12 7.81 49.60
CA ASP A 358 8.45 9.17 50.02
C ASP A 358 7.94 9.51 51.42
#